data_c3343020a2d65116556e3946b0f88b14
#
_entry.id   c3343020a2d65116556e3946b0f88b14
#
_cell.length_a   1.000
_cell.length_b   1.000
_cell.length_c   1.000
_cell.angle_alpha   90.00
_cell.angle_beta   90.00
_cell.angle_gamma   90.00
#
_symmetry.space_group_name_H-M   'P 1'
#
loop_
_entity.id
_entity.type
_entity.pdbx_description
1 polymer ?
#
loop_
_entity_poly.entity_id
_entity_poly.type
_entity_poly.pdbx_seq_one_letter_code
_entity_poly.pdbx_strand_id
1 'polypeptide(L)'
;MIWKYVWAYVLGVVFLYLQLLVMPVFELASVIPNILVPWLIYMVWTREQKVALVACFLIGLMYDATQPNSFGLHALSFVLTCLVLDFFRKPFEAASKLAKILTLIIANLMFYFMQWLILGVIYGFTAKLAVMNLIALIYNLAISFVVFWVMQFVSRLRVVMVHE
;
A
#
# COMPACT_ATOMS: atom_id res chain seq x y z
N MET A 1 -3.43 -13.41 20.81
CA MET A 1 -3.25 -11.98 20.50
C MET A 1 -2.03 -11.74 19.59
N ILE A 2 -0.85 -12.23 19.95
CA ILE A 2 0.43 -12.09 19.19
C ILE A 2 0.33 -12.67 17.77
N TRP A 3 -0.39 -13.77 17.58
CA TRP A 3 -0.52 -14.47 16.29
C TRP A 3 -1.11 -13.61 15.15
N LYS A 4 -2.01 -12.66 15.48
CA LYS A 4 -2.56 -11.72 14.49
C LYS A 4 -1.47 -10.78 13.91
N TYR A 5 -0.55 -10.31 14.75
CA TYR A 5 0.57 -9.47 14.34
C TYR A 5 1.57 -10.25 13.49
N VAL A 6 1.88 -11.50 13.92
CA VAL A 6 2.81 -12.37 13.19
C VAL A 6 2.32 -12.61 11.76
N TRP A 7 1.06 -13.00 11.59
CA TRP A 7 0.49 -13.24 10.25
C TRP A 7 0.43 -11.99 9.38
N ALA A 8 0.08 -10.86 9.96
CA ALA A 8 0.08 -9.58 9.26
C ALA A 8 1.47 -9.21 8.75
N TYR A 9 2.47 -9.37 9.62
CA TYR A 9 3.86 -9.11 9.30
C TYR A 9 4.40 -10.09 8.24
N VAL A 10 4.18 -11.39 8.40
CA VAL A 10 4.60 -12.41 7.42
C VAL A 10 4.02 -12.11 6.03
N LEU A 11 2.74 -11.77 5.95
CA LEU A 11 2.12 -11.39 4.68
C LEU A 11 2.79 -10.13 4.09
N GLY A 12 3.10 -9.14 4.92
CA GLY A 12 3.82 -7.94 4.50
C GLY A 12 5.21 -8.25 3.96
N VAL A 13 5.95 -9.14 4.63
CA VAL A 13 7.27 -9.59 4.17
C VAL A 13 7.17 -10.28 2.81
N VAL A 14 6.19 -11.14 2.60
CA VAL A 14 5.95 -11.77 1.28
C VAL A 14 5.72 -10.71 0.20
N PHE A 15 4.86 -9.72 0.47
CA PHE A 15 4.63 -8.62 -0.47
C PHE A 15 5.87 -7.77 -0.69
N LEU A 16 6.70 -7.58 0.34
CA LEU A 16 7.98 -6.88 0.21
C LEU A 16 8.94 -7.63 -0.73
N TYR A 17 9.07 -8.95 -0.57
CA TYR A 17 9.88 -9.76 -1.50
C TYR A 17 9.34 -9.69 -2.93
N LEU A 18 8.03 -9.77 -3.13
CA LEU A 18 7.42 -9.60 -4.46
C LEU A 18 7.71 -8.19 -5.01
N GLN A 19 7.66 -7.16 -4.17
CA GLN A 19 8.01 -5.79 -4.56
C GLN A 19 9.45 -5.68 -5.04
N LEU A 20 10.39 -6.33 -4.36
CA LEU A 20 11.82 -6.21 -4.67
C LEU A 20 12.26 -7.09 -5.85
N LEU A 21 11.66 -8.28 -6.00
CA LEU A 21 12.11 -9.26 -7.00
C LEU A 21 11.27 -9.24 -8.28
N VAL A 22 9.96 -9.00 -8.17
CA VAL A 22 9.03 -9.14 -9.29
C VAL A 22 8.67 -7.79 -9.90
N MET A 23 8.43 -6.78 -9.07
CA MET A 23 7.96 -5.48 -9.57
C MET A 23 8.94 -4.73 -10.49
N PRO A 24 10.28 -4.85 -10.36
CA PRO A 24 11.19 -4.26 -11.33
C PRO A 24 10.99 -4.74 -12.76
N VAL A 25 10.49 -5.96 -12.97
CA VAL A 25 10.14 -6.50 -14.30
C VAL A 25 9.00 -5.70 -14.96
N PHE A 26 8.16 -5.08 -14.16
CA PHE A 26 7.04 -4.24 -14.60
C PHE A 26 7.39 -2.75 -14.61
N GLU A 27 8.66 -2.41 -14.68
CA GLU A 27 9.08 -1.01 -14.81
C GLU A 27 8.59 -0.41 -16.13
N LEU A 28 7.88 0.71 -16.07
CA LEU A 28 7.40 1.46 -17.22
C LEU A 28 7.77 2.95 -17.04
N ALA A 29 8.43 3.52 -18.04
CA ALA A 29 8.87 4.93 -18.02
C ALA A 29 9.69 5.30 -16.75
N SER A 30 10.57 4.42 -16.29
CA SER A 30 11.34 4.55 -15.04
C SER A 30 10.50 4.60 -13.77
N VAL A 31 9.29 4.05 -13.84
CA VAL A 31 8.39 3.92 -12.70
C VAL A 31 8.14 2.43 -12.42
N ILE A 32 8.48 2.00 -11.21
CA ILE A 32 8.19 0.66 -10.70
C ILE A 32 6.89 0.73 -9.90
N PRO A 33 5.86 -0.10 -10.21
CA PRO A 33 4.63 -0.10 -9.45
C PRO A 33 4.85 -0.59 -8.01
N ASN A 34 4.11 -0.03 -7.06
CA ASN A 34 4.23 -0.36 -5.65
C ASN A 34 3.05 -1.22 -5.18
N ILE A 35 3.26 -2.56 -5.10
CA ILE A 35 2.25 -3.51 -4.62
C ILE A 35 2.05 -3.48 -3.11
N LEU A 36 2.90 -2.78 -2.36
CA LEU A 36 2.70 -2.60 -0.93
C LEU A 36 1.51 -1.67 -0.62
N VAL A 37 1.12 -0.78 -1.57
CA VAL A 37 -0.07 0.06 -1.42
C VAL A 37 -1.36 -0.78 -1.38
N PRO A 38 -1.67 -1.66 -2.35
CA PRO A 38 -2.84 -2.54 -2.24
C PRO A 38 -2.78 -3.52 -1.06
N TRP A 39 -1.58 -3.99 -0.66
CA TRP A 39 -1.41 -4.76 0.56
C TRP A 39 -1.82 -3.93 1.80
N LEU A 40 -1.40 -2.67 1.92
CA LEU A 40 -1.77 -1.76 3.00
C LEU A 40 -3.29 -1.58 3.07
N ILE A 41 -3.95 -1.36 1.94
CA ILE A 41 -5.42 -1.25 1.86
C ILE A 41 -6.07 -2.52 2.40
N TYR A 42 -5.60 -3.70 1.96
CA TYR A 42 -6.10 -4.98 2.44
C TYR A 42 -5.92 -5.11 3.97
N MET A 43 -4.77 -4.69 4.52
CA MET A 43 -4.51 -4.70 5.96
C MET A 43 -5.49 -3.82 6.72
N VAL A 44 -5.73 -2.59 6.26
CA VAL A 44 -6.68 -1.66 6.89
C VAL A 44 -8.11 -2.25 6.91
N TRP A 45 -8.53 -2.95 5.84
CA TRP A 45 -9.87 -3.51 5.76
C TRP A 45 -10.05 -4.82 6.55
N THR A 46 -8.98 -5.60 6.74
CA THR A 46 -9.08 -6.95 7.33
C THR A 46 -8.56 -7.04 8.76
N ARG A 47 -7.79 -6.05 9.22
CA ARG A 47 -7.13 -6.07 10.53
C ARG A 47 -7.58 -4.91 11.42
N GLU A 48 -7.32 -5.06 12.72
CA GLU A 48 -7.45 -3.97 13.68
C GLU A 48 -6.44 -2.87 13.37
N GLN A 49 -6.81 -1.61 13.59
CA GLN A 49 -5.98 -0.42 13.29
C GLN A 49 -4.55 -0.55 13.85
N LYS A 50 -4.42 -0.97 15.11
CA LYS A 50 -3.11 -1.13 15.76
C LYS A 50 -2.22 -2.14 15.04
N VAL A 51 -2.81 -3.26 14.60
CA VAL A 51 -2.09 -4.31 13.84
C VAL A 51 -1.65 -3.79 12.49
N ALA A 52 -2.54 -3.10 11.77
CA ALA A 52 -2.25 -2.52 10.46
C ALA A 52 -1.14 -1.47 10.56
N LEU A 53 -1.20 -0.55 11.54
CA LEU A 53 -0.19 0.49 11.74
C LEU A 53 1.21 -0.08 12.02
N VAL A 54 1.30 -1.05 12.93
CA VAL A 54 2.60 -1.67 13.28
C VAL A 54 3.17 -2.42 12.06
N ALA A 55 2.34 -3.19 11.35
CA ALA A 55 2.78 -3.90 10.15
C ALA A 55 3.24 -2.94 9.04
N CYS A 56 2.47 -1.89 8.77
CA CYS A 56 2.81 -0.87 7.77
C CYS A 56 4.11 -0.14 8.10
N PHE A 57 4.32 0.21 9.37
CA PHE A 57 5.55 0.85 9.82
C PHE A 57 6.77 -0.06 9.62
N LEU A 58 6.69 -1.30 10.10
CA LEU A 58 7.81 -2.25 10.00
C LEU A 58 8.15 -2.61 8.55
N ILE A 59 7.14 -2.87 7.72
CA ILE A 59 7.36 -3.18 6.30
C ILE A 59 7.89 -1.96 5.55
N GLY A 60 7.39 -0.77 5.86
CA GLY A 60 7.92 0.48 5.30
C GLY A 60 9.38 0.70 5.65
N LEU A 61 9.79 0.48 6.91
CA LEU A 61 11.19 0.55 7.32
C LEU A 61 12.07 -0.48 6.61
N MET A 62 11.59 -1.71 6.45
CA MET A 62 12.33 -2.74 5.72
C MET A 62 12.50 -2.36 4.24
N TYR A 63 11.48 -1.76 3.63
CA TYR A 63 11.58 -1.28 2.25
C TYR A 63 12.53 -0.09 2.14
N ASP A 64 12.47 0.86 3.08
CA ASP A 64 13.38 2.01 3.13
C ASP A 64 14.84 1.58 3.35
N ALA A 65 15.09 0.50 4.07
CA ALA A 65 16.44 -0.05 4.24
C ALA A 65 17.10 -0.50 2.92
N THR A 66 16.28 -0.80 1.89
CA THR A 66 16.79 -1.09 0.53
C THR A 66 17.07 0.18 -0.29
N GLN A 67 16.62 1.34 0.19
CA GLN A 67 16.74 2.64 -0.49
C GLN A 67 17.32 3.71 0.46
N PRO A 68 18.61 3.68 0.76
CA PRO A 68 19.21 4.54 1.79
C PRO A 68 19.04 6.04 1.53
N ASN A 69 18.92 6.46 0.26
CA ASN A 69 18.76 7.87 -0.11
C ASN A 69 17.39 8.47 0.26
N SER A 70 16.40 7.63 0.51
CA SER A 70 15.03 8.02 0.89
C SER A 70 14.56 7.30 2.15
N PHE A 71 15.48 7.01 3.07
CA PHE A 71 15.19 6.28 4.30
C PHE A 71 14.11 7.00 5.14
N GLY A 72 13.08 6.26 5.52
CA GLY A 72 11.93 6.77 6.27
C GLY A 72 10.75 7.25 5.40
N LEU A 73 10.96 7.43 4.09
CA LEU A 73 9.93 7.93 3.18
C LEU A 73 8.72 6.97 3.11
N HIS A 74 8.97 5.68 2.88
CA HIS A 74 7.89 4.69 2.75
C HIS A 74 7.28 4.35 4.11
N ALA A 75 8.08 4.25 5.18
CA ALA A 75 7.58 4.03 6.53
C ALA A 75 6.59 5.14 6.94
N LEU A 76 6.96 6.41 6.73
CA LEU A 76 6.11 7.55 7.03
C LEU A 76 4.86 7.58 6.13
N SER A 77 5.04 7.42 4.82
CA SER A 77 3.94 7.44 3.86
C SER A 77 2.92 6.33 4.14
N PHE A 78 3.37 5.11 4.48
CA PHE A 78 2.47 4.00 4.80
C PHE A 78 1.69 4.22 6.07
N VAL A 79 2.34 4.72 7.13
CA VAL A 79 1.67 5.04 8.41
C VAL A 79 0.61 6.12 8.22
N LEU A 80 0.96 7.22 7.55
CA LEU A 80 0.02 8.31 7.28
C LEU A 80 -1.16 7.85 6.41
N THR A 81 -0.89 7.09 5.36
CA THR A 81 -1.93 6.52 4.51
C THR A 81 -2.83 5.57 5.30
N CYS A 82 -2.27 4.72 6.16
CA CYS A 82 -3.03 3.81 7.03
C CYS A 82 -3.96 4.58 7.99
N LEU A 83 -3.49 5.67 8.61
CA LEU A 83 -4.29 6.52 9.49
C LEU A 83 -5.46 7.19 8.76
N VAL A 84 -5.19 7.75 7.59
CA VAL A 84 -6.21 8.38 6.75
C VAL A 84 -7.26 7.37 6.33
N LEU A 85 -6.85 6.19 5.86
CA LEU A 85 -7.77 5.14 5.44
C LEU A 85 -8.64 4.60 6.58
N ASP A 86 -8.09 4.48 7.80
CA ASP A 86 -8.88 4.04 8.96
C ASP A 86 -9.97 5.07 9.31
N PHE A 87 -9.68 6.35 9.16
CA PHE A 87 -10.68 7.41 9.33
C PHE A 87 -11.79 7.30 8.29
N PHE A 88 -11.46 7.09 7.02
CA PHE A 88 -12.43 6.94 5.94
C PHE A 88 -13.19 5.60 5.97
N ARG A 89 -12.63 4.56 6.56
CA ARG A 89 -13.28 3.25 6.67
C ARG A 89 -14.53 3.28 7.55
N LYS A 90 -14.51 4.07 8.62
CA LYS A 90 -15.56 4.09 9.65
C LYS A 90 -16.97 4.38 9.12
N PRO A 91 -17.20 5.34 8.20
CA PRO A 91 -18.51 5.64 7.67
C PRO A 91 -18.99 4.68 6.57
N PHE A 92 -18.15 3.77 6.06
CA PHE A 92 -18.49 2.88 4.95
C PHE A 92 -18.74 1.45 5.43
N GLU A 93 -19.81 0.84 4.92
CA GLU A 93 -20.04 -0.59 5.12
C GLU A 93 -18.97 -1.41 4.41
N ALA A 94 -18.33 -2.34 5.14
CA ALA A 94 -17.24 -3.16 4.63
C ALA A 94 -17.62 -4.03 3.41
N ALA A 95 -18.91 -4.29 3.20
CA ALA A 95 -19.45 -5.06 2.08
C ALA A 95 -19.57 -4.25 0.77
N SER A 96 -19.58 -2.92 0.83
CA SER A 96 -19.80 -2.07 -0.33
C SER A 96 -18.61 -2.14 -1.31
N LYS A 97 -18.91 -2.50 -2.58
CA LYS A 97 -17.90 -2.48 -3.66
C LYS A 97 -17.39 -1.05 -3.92
N LEU A 98 -18.29 -0.07 -3.84
CA LEU A 98 -18.00 1.33 -4.06
C LEU A 98 -17.03 1.87 -3.00
N ALA A 99 -17.24 1.50 -1.73
CA ALA A 99 -16.35 1.86 -0.64
C ALA A 99 -14.92 1.33 -0.85
N LYS A 100 -14.79 0.09 -1.34
CA LYS A 100 -13.48 -0.51 -1.65
C LYS A 100 -12.77 0.21 -2.78
N ILE A 101 -13.49 0.58 -3.85
CA ILE A 101 -12.93 1.34 -4.98
C ILE A 101 -12.49 2.73 -4.51
N LEU A 102 -13.33 3.44 -3.76
CA LEU A 102 -12.98 4.75 -3.20
C LEU A 102 -11.74 4.67 -2.28
N THR A 103 -11.69 3.68 -1.41
CA THR A 103 -10.53 3.45 -0.54
C THR A 103 -9.26 3.26 -1.34
N LEU A 104 -9.34 2.51 -2.45
CA LEU A 104 -8.19 2.25 -3.32
C LEU A 104 -7.71 3.53 -4.00
N ILE A 105 -8.63 4.35 -4.49
CA ILE A 105 -8.28 5.66 -5.09
C ILE A 105 -7.67 6.58 -4.03
N ILE A 106 -8.31 6.73 -2.87
CA ILE A 106 -7.83 7.59 -1.78
C ILE A 106 -6.45 7.15 -1.29
N ALA A 107 -6.23 5.85 -1.13
CA ALA A 107 -4.95 5.32 -0.70
C ALA A 107 -3.81 5.66 -1.66
N ASN A 108 -4.01 5.44 -2.96
CA ASN A 108 -3.02 5.77 -3.97
C ASN A 108 -2.78 7.29 -4.04
N LEU A 109 -3.84 8.09 -4.04
CA LEU A 109 -3.71 9.55 -4.03
C LEU A 109 -2.92 10.03 -2.81
N MET A 110 -3.27 9.54 -1.62
CA MET A 110 -2.61 9.94 -0.38
C MET A 110 -1.14 9.53 -0.34
N PHE A 111 -0.85 8.28 -0.75
CA PHE A 111 0.51 7.76 -0.79
C PHE A 111 1.41 8.59 -1.74
N TYR A 112 0.97 8.80 -2.98
CA TYR A 112 1.76 9.56 -3.95
C TYR A 112 1.81 11.06 -3.63
N PHE A 113 0.77 11.62 -3.02
CA PHE A 113 0.79 12.99 -2.51
C PHE A 113 1.85 13.15 -1.41
N MET A 114 1.93 12.21 -0.46
CA MET A 114 2.96 12.23 0.57
C MET A 114 4.36 12.09 -0.02
N GLN A 115 4.55 11.18 -0.98
CA GLN A 115 5.83 11.05 -1.69
C GLN A 115 6.22 12.35 -2.40
N TRP A 116 5.29 12.98 -3.12
CA TRP A 116 5.55 14.24 -3.81
C TRP A 116 5.94 15.35 -2.84
N LEU A 117 5.27 15.45 -1.70
CA LEU A 117 5.62 16.44 -0.66
C LEU A 117 7.02 16.20 -0.10
N ILE A 118 7.32 14.97 0.33
CA ILE A 118 8.60 14.64 0.94
C ILE A 118 9.75 14.83 -0.05
N LEU A 119 9.62 14.30 -1.26
CA LEU A 119 10.63 14.46 -2.32
C LEU A 119 10.76 15.92 -2.77
N GLY A 120 9.65 16.68 -2.80
CA GLY A 120 9.65 18.09 -3.11
C GLY A 120 10.39 18.94 -2.07
N VAL A 121 10.29 18.56 -0.79
CA VAL A 121 11.05 19.22 0.28
C VAL A 121 12.55 18.87 0.20
N ILE A 122 12.90 17.63 -0.14
CA ILE A 122 14.29 17.17 -0.18
C ILE A 122 15.02 17.66 -1.44
N TYR A 123 14.38 17.55 -2.62
CA TYR A 123 15.01 17.81 -3.93
C TYR A 123 14.48 19.05 -4.65
N GLY A 124 13.53 19.73 -4.06
CA GLY A 124 12.83 20.88 -4.67
C GLY A 124 11.60 20.48 -5.48
N PHE A 125 10.61 21.37 -5.49
CA PHE A 125 9.36 21.20 -6.25
C PHE A 125 9.59 21.56 -7.73
N THR A 126 9.89 20.56 -8.55
CA THR A 126 10.09 20.72 -9.98
C THR A 126 8.90 20.19 -10.78
N ALA A 127 8.66 20.76 -11.98
CA ALA A 127 7.64 20.24 -12.89
C ALA A 127 7.92 18.78 -13.28
N LYS A 128 9.18 18.41 -13.44
CA LYS A 128 9.60 17.04 -13.73
C LYS A 128 9.17 16.08 -12.61
N LEU A 129 9.40 16.44 -11.36
CA LEU A 129 8.98 15.65 -10.20
C LEU A 129 7.46 15.46 -10.18
N ALA A 130 6.69 16.52 -10.43
CA ALA A 130 5.23 16.46 -10.45
C ALA A 130 4.72 15.53 -11.57
N VAL A 131 5.26 15.62 -12.77
CA VAL A 131 4.87 14.78 -13.92
C VAL A 131 5.23 13.31 -13.65
N MET A 132 6.43 13.02 -13.17
CA MET A 132 6.85 11.64 -12.84
C MET A 132 5.97 11.04 -11.75
N ASN A 133 5.63 11.82 -10.72
CA ASN A 133 4.75 11.37 -9.64
C ASN A 133 3.31 11.12 -10.14
N LEU A 134 2.80 11.93 -11.08
CA LEU A 134 1.49 11.72 -11.68
C LEU A 134 1.45 10.44 -12.53
N ILE A 135 2.48 10.18 -13.34
CA ILE A 135 2.61 8.94 -14.11
C ILE A 135 2.64 7.75 -13.15
N ALA A 136 3.43 7.84 -12.07
CA ALA A 136 3.52 6.81 -11.04
C ALA A 136 2.17 6.54 -10.37
N LEU A 137 1.41 7.60 -10.03
CA LEU A 137 0.07 7.49 -9.47
C LEU A 137 -0.88 6.72 -10.39
N ILE A 138 -0.97 7.12 -11.67
CA ILE A 138 -1.89 6.52 -12.64
C ILE A 138 -1.52 5.04 -12.87
N TYR A 139 -0.24 4.75 -13.07
CA TYR A 139 0.24 3.40 -13.28
C TYR A 139 0.00 2.52 -12.05
N ASN A 140 0.35 3.02 -10.87
CA ASN A 140 0.16 2.28 -9.63
C ASN A 140 -1.32 2.07 -9.30
N LEU A 141 -2.20 3.00 -9.64
CA LEU A 141 -3.64 2.85 -9.44
C LEU A 141 -4.17 1.65 -10.24
N ALA A 142 -3.76 1.49 -11.50
CA ALA A 142 -4.16 0.35 -12.34
C ALA A 142 -3.66 -0.97 -11.75
N ILE A 143 -2.38 -1.06 -11.37
CA ILE A 143 -1.80 -2.27 -10.76
C ILE A 143 -2.43 -2.56 -9.40
N SER A 144 -2.62 -1.54 -8.56
CA SER A 144 -3.28 -1.68 -7.26
C SER A 144 -4.68 -2.23 -7.37
N PHE A 145 -5.43 -1.82 -8.38
CA PHE A 145 -6.77 -2.34 -8.65
C PHE A 145 -6.74 -3.84 -8.92
N VAL A 146 -5.86 -4.30 -9.82
CA VAL A 146 -5.70 -5.73 -10.15
C VAL A 146 -5.28 -6.53 -8.92
N VAL A 147 -4.21 -6.11 -8.23
CA VAL A 147 -3.66 -6.82 -7.06
C VAL A 147 -4.68 -6.89 -5.93
N PHE A 148 -5.36 -5.79 -5.64
CA PHE A 148 -6.37 -5.75 -4.58
C PHE A 148 -7.54 -6.71 -4.86
N TRP A 149 -8.03 -6.78 -6.09
CA TRP A 149 -9.11 -7.71 -6.45
C TRP A 149 -8.66 -9.16 -6.43
N VAL A 150 -7.42 -9.46 -6.85
CA VAL A 150 -6.84 -10.80 -6.71
C VAL A 150 -6.76 -11.21 -5.24
N MET A 151 -6.28 -10.33 -4.36
CA MET A 151 -6.23 -10.61 -2.92
C MET A 151 -7.63 -10.86 -2.32
N GLN A 152 -8.62 -10.08 -2.73
CA GLN A 152 -10.02 -10.26 -2.32
C GLN A 152 -10.58 -11.61 -2.78
N PHE A 153 -10.28 -12.02 -4.02
CA PHE A 153 -10.71 -13.30 -4.56
C PHE A 153 -10.10 -14.47 -3.77
N VAL A 154 -8.78 -14.44 -3.56
CA VAL A 154 -8.07 -15.47 -2.77
C VAL A 154 -8.60 -15.56 -1.33
N SER A 155 -8.91 -14.42 -0.71
CA SER A 155 -9.47 -14.41 0.64
C SER A 155 -10.85 -15.06 0.72
N ARG A 156 -11.68 -14.91 -0.32
CA ARG A 156 -13.01 -15.56 -0.41
C ARG A 156 -12.91 -17.08 -0.57
N LEU A 157 -11.99 -17.56 -1.39
CA LEU A 157 -11.76 -19.00 -1.57
C LEU A 157 -11.38 -19.69 -0.26
N ARG A 158 -10.60 -19.01 0.59
CA ARG A 158 -10.20 -19.56 1.90
C ARG A 158 -11.39 -19.71 2.87
N VAL A 159 -12.39 -18.85 2.80
CA VAL A 159 -13.62 -18.94 3.63
C VAL A 159 -14.50 -20.13 3.20
N VAL A 160 -14.57 -20.40 1.91
CA VAL A 160 -15.38 -21.54 1.38
C VAL A 160 -14.77 -22.88 1.81
N MET A 161 -13.44 -23.03 1.79
CA MET A 161 -12.76 -24.28 2.16
C MET A 161 -12.76 -24.59 3.66
N VAL A 162 -13.09 -23.64 4.53
CA VAL A 162 -13.18 -23.85 5.98
C VAL A 162 -14.58 -24.29 6.42
N HIS A 163 -15.57 -24.21 5.55
CA HIS A 163 -16.98 -24.61 5.83
C HIS A 163 -17.39 -25.95 5.20
N GLU A 164 -16.49 -26.69 4.55
CA GLU A 164 -16.62 -28.08 4.15
C GLU A 164 -15.88 -29.00 5.14
#